data_7d39f069d071f11f4f6b481acc4ddaf9
#
_entry.id   7d39f069d071f11f4f6b481acc4ddaf9
#
_cell.length_a   1.000
_cell.length_b   1.000
_cell.length_c   1.000
_cell.angle_alpha   90.00
_cell.angle_beta   90.00
_cell.angle_gamma   90.00
#
_symmetry.space_group_name_H-M   'P 1'
#
loop_
_entity.id
_entity.type
_entity.pdbx_description
1 polymer ?
#
loop_
_entity_poly.entity_id
_entity_poly.type
_entity_poly.pdbx_seq_one_letter_code
_entity_poly.pdbx_strand_id
1 'polypeptide(L)'
;MKKILVILVILFVSNISYGVSQKKIVIKGNEYIDNEVIYSIMGDDFNLGSDTDKNKIIKLLYNTGNFKNIVIEETDENFIIKVIENPIIDKISFHGIKRFTEEEIFEFFKKDVYFKFYNSNSIDRFINEFKKIYYSFGYNQINIEYDI
;
A
#
# COMPACT_ATOMS: atom_id res chain seq x y z
N MET A 1 2.10 -30.65 57.56
CA MET A 1 1.73 -29.23 57.39
C MET A 1 2.71 -28.42 56.59
N LYS A 2 4.05 -28.49 56.85
CA LYS A 2 5.06 -27.72 56.04
C LYS A 2 5.07 -28.06 54.54
N LYS A 3 4.83 -29.34 54.11
CA LYS A 3 4.83 -29.74 52.72
C LYS A 3 3.60 -29.20 51.93
N ILE A 4 2.44 -29.06 52.58
CA ILE A 4 1.23 -28.50 51.98
C ILE A 4 1.39 -27.00 51.74
N LEU A 5 2.06 -26.29 52.64
CA LEU A 5 2.37 -24.85 52.52
C LEU A 5 3.25 -24.55 51.31
N VAL A 6 4.26 -25.39 51.07
CA VAL A 6 5.19 -25.24 49.90
C VAL A 6 4.43 -25.45 48.57
N ILE A 7 3.53 -26.43 48.48
CA ILE A 7 2.71 -26.70 47.31
C ILE A 7 1.76 -25.52 47.03
N LEU A 8 1.18 -24.91 48.08
CA LEU A 8 0.29 -23.77 47.94
C LEU A 8 1.01 -22.51 47.44
N VAL A 9 2.27 -22.29 47.84
CA VAL A 9 3.11 -21.19 47.37
C VAL A 9 3.50 -21.40 45.88
N ILE A 10 3.80 -22.65 45.45
CA ILE A 10 4.11 -22.95 44.08
C ILE A 10 2.90 -22.73 43.17
N LEU A 11 1.70 -23.07 43.59
CA LEU A 11 0.46 -22.82 42.84
C LEU A 11 0.12 -21.33 42.70
N PHE A 12 0.57 -20.49 43.63
CA PHE A 12 0.33 -19.05 43.57
C PHE A 12 1.29 -18.29 42.62
N VAL A 13 2.48 -18.83 42.38
CA VAL A 13 3.48 -18.21 41.49
C VAL A 13 3.21 -18.51 40.02
N SER A 14 2.38 -19.55 39.71
CA SER A 14 2.11 -19.97 38.32
C SER A 14 1.12 -19.08 37.56
N ASN A 15 0.58 -18.00 38.15
CA ASN A 15 -0.37 -17.08 37.50
C ASN A 15 0.23 -15.73 37.07
N ILE A 16 1.57 -15.65 36.96
CA ILE A 16 2.16 -14.47 36.33
C ILE A 16 2.00 -14.64 34.81
N SER A 17 0.82 -14.28 34.34
CA SER A 17 0.57 -14.11 32.89
C SER A 17 1.36 -12.86 32.48
N TYR A 18 2.48 -13.06 31.83
CA TYR A 18 3.14 -11.98 31.09
C TYR A 18 2.22 -11.60 29.93
N GLY A 19 1.39 -10.60 30.15
CA GLY A 19 0.63 -10.00 29.06
C GLY A 19 1.65 -9.37 28.10
N VAL A 20 1.87 -10.03 26.98
CA VAL A 20 2.58 -9.38 25.86
C VAL A 20 1.68 -8.22 25.44
N SER A 21 2.07 -7.01 25.80
CA SER A 21 1.38 -5.81 25.37
C SER A 21 1.52 -5.73 23.84
N GLN A 22 0.42 -6.01 23.15
CA GLN A 22 0.41 -5.88 21.68
C GLN A 22 0.50 -4.39 21.35
N LYS A 23 1.59 -4.00 20.67
CA LYS A 23 1.78 -2.61 20.23
C LYS A 23 0.67 -2.19 19.29
N LYS A 24 0.18 -0.97 19.46
CA LYS A 24 -0.85 -0.39 18.60
C LYS A 24 -0.22 0.09 17.29
N ILE A 25 -0.99 0.03 16.21
CA ILE A 25 -0.60 0.60 14.94
C ILE A 25 -1.20 1.98 14.82
N VAL A 26 -0.35 2.95 14.49
CA VAL A 26 -0.71 4.35 14.27
C VAL A 26 -0.26 4.73 12.86
N ILE A 27 -1.19 5.19 12.04
CA ILE A 27 -0.91 5.69 10.70
C ILE A 27 -0.83 7.21 10.76
N LYS A 28 0.15 7.81 10.06
CA LYS A 28 0.37 9.26 10.01
C LYS A 28 0.76 9.71 8.61
N GLY A 29 0.31 10.90 8.22
CA GLY A 29 0.69 11.56 6.97
C GLY A 29 -0.20 11.21 5.78
N ASN A 30 -1.25 10.42 5.99
CA ASN A 30 -2.29 10.20 5.01
C ASN A 30 -3.30 11.38 5.07
N GLU A 31 -3.62 11.94 3.91
CA GLU A 31 -4.55 13.07 3.75
C GLU A 31 -5.79 12.68 2.93
N TYR A 32 -5.61 11.87 1.91
CA TYR A 32 -6.64 11.48 0.94
C TYR A 32 -6.99 9.99 0.98
N ILE A 33 -6.21 9.20 1.70
CA ILE A 33 -6.40 7.76 1.85
C ILE A 33 -6.74 7.46 3.29
N ASP A 34 -7.92 6.91 3.53
CA ASP A 34 -8.38 6.56 4.85
C ASP A 34 -7.52 5.45 5.48
N ASN A 35 -7.40 5.46 6.81
CA ASN A 35 -6.66 4.45 7.56
C ASN A 35 -7.16 3.03 7.25
N GLU A 36 -8.46 2.86 7.09
CA GLU A 36 -9.13 1.59 6.78
C GLU A 36 -8.64 0.99 5.46
N VAL A 37 -8.39 1.85 4.46
CA VAL A 37 -7.81 1.43 3.17
C VAL A 37 -6.38 0.94 3.37
N ILE A 38 -5.58 1.65 4.16
CA ILE A 38 -4.20 1.24 4.46
C ILE A 38 -4.20 -0.09 5.22
N TYR A 39 -5.06 -0.26 6.22
CA TYR A 39 -5.20 -1.54 6.93
C TYR A 39 -5.63 -2.67 6.00
N SER A 40 -6.58 -2.43 5.10
CA SER A 40 -7.02 -3.42 4.12
C SER A 40 -5.89 -3.88 3.18
N ILE A 41 -5.01 -2.98 2.77
CA ILE A 41 -3.83 -3.30 1.94
C ILE A 41 -2.82 -4.16 2.72
N MET A 42 -2.64 -3.86 4.01
CA MET A 42 -1.75 -4.62 4.87
C MET A 42 -2.23 -6.04 5.10
N GLY A 43 -3.55 -6.27 5.11
CA GLY A 43 -4.19 -7.56 5.44
C GLY A 43 -4.30 -7.80 6.94
N ASP A 44 -4.96 -8.89 7.32
CA ASP A 44 -5.25 -9.18 8.73
C ASP A 44 -4.10 -9.90 9.45
N ASP A 45 -3.23 -10.61 8.71
CA ASP A 45 -2.17 -11.49 9.22
C ASP A 45 -0.78 -10.85 9.23
N PHE A 46 -0.66 -9.58 9.51
CA PHE A 46 0.65 -8.93 9.56
C PHE A 46 1.22 -8.88 10.99
N ASN A 47 2.53 -9.09 11.11
CA ASN A 47 3.27 -8.95 12.34
C ASN A 47 4.42 -7.95 12.16
N LEU A 48 4.27 -6.75 12.69
CA LEU A 48 5.30 -5.70 12.60
C LEU A 48 6.52 -5.93 13.52
N GLY A 49 6.54 -7.02 14.27
CA GLY A 49 7.66 -7.37 15.15
C GLY A 49 8.92 -7.84 14.42
N SER A 50 8.85 -8.15 13.10
CA SER A 50 10.00 -8.55 12.30
C SER A 50 10.30 -7.56 11.18
N ASP A 51 11.58 -7.37 10.86
CA ASP A 51 11.99 -6.50 9.74
C ASP A 51 11.54 -7.07 8.38
N THR A 52 11.41 -8.39 8.28
CA THR A 52 10.89 -9.05 7.07
C THR A 52 9.44 -8.64 6.81
N ASP A 53 8.60 -8.64 7.84
CA ASP A 53 7.19 -8.26 7.72
C ASP A 53 7.02 -6.76 7.53
N LYS A 54 7.82 -5.91 8.21
CA LYS A 54 7.86 -4.47 7.95
C LYS A 54 8.17 -4.19 6.48
N ASN A 55 9.21 -4.85 5.92
CA ASN A 55 9.57 -4.70 4.51
C ASN A 55 8.48 -5.21 3.55
N LYS A 56 7.78 -6.28 3.90
CA LYS A 56 6.65 -6.80 3.13
C LYS A 56 5.52 -5.77 3.06
N ILE A 57 5.15 -5.18 4.20
CA ILE A 57 4.11 -4.14 4.27
C ILE A 57 4.51 -2.89 3.48
N ILE A 58 5.75 -2.42 3.62
CA ILE A 58 6.26 -1.30 2.83
C ILE A 58 6.12 -1.59 1.33
N LYS A 59 6.49 -2.79 0.87
CA LYS A 59 6.33 -3.18 -0.53
C LYS A 59 4.87 -3.24 -0.98
N LEU A 60 3.98 -3.80 -0.15
CA LEU A 60 2.55 -3.87 -0.46
C LEU A 60 1.96 -2.47 -0.64
N LEU A 61 2.21 -1.57 0.29
CA LEU A 61 1.75 -0.19 0.22
C LEU A 61 2.38 0.56 -0.96
N TYR A 62 3.68 0.39 -1.20
CA TYR A 62 4.38 1.04 -2.30
C TYR A 62 3.88 0.59 -3.68
N ASN A 63 3.57 -0.71 -3.82
CA ASN A 63 3.06 -1.29 -5.06
C ASN A 63 1.66 -0.78 -5.46
N THR A 64 0.92 -0.18 -4.54
CA THR A 64 -0.36 0.47 -4.88
C THR A 64 -0.17 1.69 -5.78
N GLY A 65 1.02 2.30 -5.78
CA GLY A 65 1.30 3.55 -6.48
C GLY A 65 0.73 4.80 -5.78
N ASN A 66 0.11 4.63 -4.62
CA ASN A 66 -0.53 5.74 -3.89
C ASN A 66 0.46 6.55 -3.06
N PHE A 67 1.60 5.96 -2.70
CA PHE A 67 2.54 6.55 -1.74
C PHE A 67 3.90 6.83 -2.39
N LYS A 68 4.41 8.03 -2.12
CA LYS A 68 5.76 8.47 -2.51
C LYS A 68 6.81 7.96 -1.52
N ASN A 69 6.45 7.90 -0.24
CA ASN A 69 7.34 7.41 0.82
C ASN A 69 6.56 6.69 1.91
N ILE A 70 7.18 5.68 2.49
CA ILE A 70 6.61 4.89 3.58
C ILE A 70 7.75 4.55 4.54
N VAL A 71 7.55 4.86 5.83
CA VAL A 71 8.48 4.54 6.90
C VAL A 71 7.71 3.88 8.04
N ILE A 72 8.22 2.79 8.59
CA ILE A 72 7.67 2.14 9.78
C ILE A 72 8.66 2.36 10.92
N GLU A 73 8.21 3.08 11.94
CA GLU A 73 8.95 3.31 13.18
C GLU A 73 8.35 2.46 14.29
N GLU A 74 9.20 1.99 15.19
CA GLU A 74 8.79 1.24 16.36
C GLU A 74 9.13 2.04 17.62
N THR A 75 8.16 2.17 18.50
CA THR A 75 8.29 2.72 19.83
C THR A 75 7.97 1.65 20.89
N ASP A 76 8.09 1.96 22.15
CA ASP A 76 7.75 1.02 23.23
C ASP A 76 6.27 0.59 23.18
N GLU A 77 5.37 1.49 22.77
CA GLU A 77 3.92 1.28 22.78
C GLU A 77 3.30 1.07 21.40
N ASN A 78 3.95 1.56 20.32
CA ASN A 78 3.32 1.65 19.02
C ASN A 78 4.27 1.25 17.88
N PHE A 79 3.67 0.77 16.79
CA PHE A 79 4.22 0.84 15.45
C PHE A 79 3.62 2.05 14.74
N ILE A 80 4.45 2.96 14.28
CA ILE A 80 4.03 4.18 13.58
C ILE A 80 4.34 4.01 12.10
N ILE A 81 3.31 3.93 11.27
CA ILE A 81 3.43 3.89 9.83
C ILE A 81 3.27 5.31 9.31
N LYS A 82 4.39 5.94 8.93
CA LYS A 82 4.40 7.26 8.32
C LYS A 82 4.35 7.12 6.82
N VAL A 83 3.39 7.76 6.19
CA VAL A 83 3.23 7.76 4.74
C VAL A 83 3.32 9.19 4.20
N ILE A 84 3.80 9.31 2.95
CA ILE A 84 3.67 10.51 2.13
C ILE A 84 2.94 10.06 0.88
N GLU A 85 1.76 10.60 0.64
CA GLU A 85 0.96 10.28 -0.53
C GLU A 85 1.57 10.89 -1.80
N ASN A 86 1.36 10.24 -2.94
CA ASN A 86 1.66 10.82 -4.23
C ASN A 86 0.68 11.95 -4.54
N PRO A 87 1.05 12.95 -5.35
CA PRO A 87 0.14 14.00 -5.78
C PRO A 87 -1.12 13.43 -6.46
N ILE A 88 -2.26 14.06 -6.22
CA ILE A 88 -3.51 13.71 -6.89
C ILE A 88 -3.45 14.16 -8.36
N ILE A 89 -3.93 13.32 -9.27
CA ILE A 89 -4.18 13.69 -10.66
C ILE A 89 -5.55 14.36 -10.73
N ASP A 90 -5.56 15.65 -11.05
CA ASP A 90 -6.80 16.41 -11.20
C ASP A 90 -7.48 16.10 -12.55
N LYS A 91 -6.68 16.05 -13.62
CA LYS A 91 -7.20 15.82 -14.98
C LYS A 91 -6.19 15.10 -15.86
N ILE A 92 -6.70 14.22 -16.71
CA ILE A 92 -5.95 13.62 -17.81
C ILE A 92 -6.60 14.10 -19.11
N SER A 93 -5.78 14.55 -20.06
CA SER A 93 -6.22 14.96 -21.39
C SER A 93 -5.38 14.24 -22.44
N PHE A 94 -6.02 13.86 -23.53
CA PHE A 94 -5.38 13.17 -24.63
C PHE A 94 -5.36 14.05 -25.88
N HIS A 95 -4.22 14.17 -26.53
CA HIS A 95 -4.05 14.94 -27.74
C HIS A 95 -3.52 14.08 -28.89
N GLY A 96 -3.91 14.38 -30.11
CA GLY A 96 -3.41 13.69 -31.31
C GLY A 96 -3.95 12.28 -31.53
N ILE A 97 -4.87 11.81 -30.71
CA ILE A 97 -5.49 10.49 -30.86
C ILE A 97 -6.53 10.56 -31.97
N LYS A 98 -6.41 9.68 -32.98
CA LYS A 98 -7.33 9.63 -34.11
C LYS A 98 -8.20 8.37 -34.15
N ARG A 99 -7.76 7.31 -33.47
CA ARG A 99 -8.38 5.97 -33.57
C ARG A 99 -9.40 5.71 -32.51
N PHE A 100 -9.21 6.26 -31.31
CA PHE A 100 -10.04 6.02 -30.14
C PHE A 100 -10.55 7.33 -29.56
N THR A 101 -11.72 7.31 -28.94
CA THR A 101 -12.20 8.41 -28.10
C THR A 101 -11.54 8.33 -26.70
N GLU A 102 -11.59 9.41 -25.94
CA GLU A 102 -11.10 9.42 -24.55
C GLU A 102 -11.82 8.38 -23.69
N GLU A 103 -13.15 8.23 -23.90
CA GLU A 103 -13.97 7.25 -23.19
C GLU A 103 -13.54 5.82 -23.50
N GLU A 104 -13.26 5.50 -24.76
CA GLU A 104 -12.76 4.18 -25.14
C GLU A 104 -11.40 3.90 -24.53
N ILE A 105 -10.52 4.90 -24.45
CA ILE A 105 -9.21 4.76 -23.81
C ILE A 105 -9.39 4.46 -22.32
N PHE A 106 -10.21 5.22 -21.62
CA PHE A 106 -10.48 4.97 -20.20
C PHE A 106 -11.14 3.60 -19.97
N GLU A 107 -12.01 3.13 -20.87
CA GLU A 107 -12.61 1.79 -20.76
C GLU A 107 -11.58 0.67 -20.90
N PHE A 108 -10.59 0.81 -21.78
CA PHE A 108 -9.50 -0.18 -21.90
C PHE A 108 -8.74 -0.37 -20.60
N PHE A 109 -8.66 0.68 -19.76
CA PHE A 109 -7.85 0.70 -18.55
C PHE A 109 -8.65 0.68 -17.24
N LYS A 110 -9.99 0.62 -17.30
CA LYS A 110 -10.86 0.62 -16.10
C LYS A 110 -10.54 -0.46 -15.09
N LYS A 111 -9.94 -1.57 -15.52
CA LYS A 111 -9.66 -2.71 -14.64
C LYS A 111 -8.32 -2.63 -13.92
N ASP A 112 -7.33 -1.90 -14.45
CA ASP A 112 -5.95 -2.06 -14.02
C ASP A 112 -5.23 -0.77 -13.59
N VAL A 113 -5.80 0.42 -13.86
CA VAL A 113 -5.09 1.68 -13.59
C VAL A 113 -5.97 2.69 -12.88
N TYR A 114 -5.81 2.76 -11.57
CA TYR A 114 -6.37 3.85 -10.77
C TYR A 114 -5.48 5.09 -10.92
N PHE A 115 -5.83 5.99 -11.83
CA PHE A 115 -5.16 7.30 -11.99
C PHE A 115 -5.65 8.32 -10.96
N LYS A 116 -5.78 7.93 -9.70
CA LYS A 116 -6.07 8.91 -8.66
C LYS A 116 -4.80 9.67 -8.25
N PHE A 117 -3.68 8.96 -8.19
CA PHE A 117 -2.39 9.51 -7.76
C PHE A 117 -1.37 9.46 -8.88
N TYR A 118 -0.57 10.53 -9.00
CA TYR A 118 0.53 10.59 -9.94
C TYR A 118 1.69 9.69 -9.48
N ASN A 119 1.98 8.68 -10.28
CA ASN A 119 3.13 7.81 -10.11
C ASN A 119 3.73 7.51 -11.48
N SER A 120 5.00 7.87 -11.69
CA SER A 120 5.66 7.71 -12.99
C SER A 120 5.62 6.26 -13.49
N ASN A 121 5.84 5.28 -12.60
CA ASN A 121 5.79 3.86 -12.99
C ASN A 121 4.38 3.43 -13.48
N SER A 122 3.33 4.01 -12.90
CA SER A 122 1.94 3.75 -13.33
C SER A 122 1.67 4.37 -14.70
N ILE A 123 2.19 5.56 -14.96
CA ILE A 123 2.08 6.22 -16.26
C ILE A 123 2.87 5.45 -17.33
N ASP A 124 4.11 5.06 -17.04
CA ASP A 124 4.90 4.25 -17.98
C ASP A 124 4.23 2.93 -18.32
N ARG A 125 3.61 2.28 -17.32
CA ARG A 125 2.83 1.06 -17.53
C ARG A 125 1.64 1.32 -18.44
N PHE A 126 0.88 2.39 -18.18
CA PHE A 126 -0.23 2.81 -19.02
C PHE A 126 0.21 3.04 -20.46
N ILE A 127 1.28 3.82 -20.69
CA ILE A 127 1.82 4.09 -22.02
C ILE A 127 2.19 2.79 -22.74
N ASN A 128 2.84 1.86 -22.04
CA ASN A 128 3.25 0.59 -22.61
C ASN A 128 2.04 -0.29 -22.99
N GLU A 129 1.01 -0.36 -22.15
CA GLU A 129 -0.22 -1.09 -22.46
C GLU A 129 -0.97 -0.42 -23.62
N PHE A 130 -1.03 0.90 -23.65
CA PHE A 130 -1.66 1.63 -24.73
C PHE A 130 -0.94 1.41 -26.07
N LYS A 131 0.39 1.38 -26.08
CA LYS A 131 1.17 1.00 -27.27
C LYS A 131 0.80 -0.41 -27.75
N LYS A 132 0.66 -1.38 -26.86
CA LYS A 132 0.26 -2.75 -27.23
C LYS A 132 -1.11 -2.78 -27.91
N ILE A 133 -2.08 -1.98 -27.43
CA ILE A 133 -3.38 -1.86 -28.05
C ILE A 133 -3.24 -1.36 -29.49
N TYR A 134 -2.48 -0.28 -29.72
CA TYR A 134 -2.24 0.22 -31.07
C TYR A 134 -1.56 -0.81 -31.98
N TYR A 135 -0.56 -1.53 -31.47
CA TYR A 135 0.11 -2.60 -32.22
C TYR A 135 -0.86 -3.70 -32.64
N SER A 136 -1.82 -4.07 -31.78
CA SER A 136 -2.84 -5.07 -32.12
C SER A 136 -3.75 -4.62 -33.26
N PHE A 137 -3.88 -3.32 -33.50
CA PHE A 137 -4.60 -2.74 -34.63
C PHE A 137 -3.72 -2.47 -35.86
N GLY A 138 -2.45 -2.91 -35.83
CA GLY A 138 -1.51 -2.80 -36.95
C GLY A 138 -0.72 -1.49 -37.01
N TYR A 139 -0.80 -0.64 -36.00
CA TYR A 139 0.00 0.58 -35.92
C TYR A 139 1.38 0.27 -35.31
N ASN A 140 2.42 0.18 -36.14
CA ASN A 140 3.75 -0.24 -35.70
C ASN A 140 4.68 0.91 -35.33
N GLN A 141 4.30 2.17 -35.62
CA GLN A 141 5.09 3.37 -35.32
C GLN A 141 4.21 4.38 -34.58
N ILE A 142 4.25 4.33 -33.28
CA ILE A 142 3.56 5.27 -32.39
C ILE A 142 4.57 5.86 -31.41
N ASN A 143 4.52 7.17 -31.25
CA ASN A 143 5.19 7.90 -30.18
C ASN A 143 4.14 8.43 -29.22
N ILE A 144 4.34 8.24 -27.93
CA ILE A 144 3.48 8.74 -26.86
C ILE A 144 4.38 9.44 -25.88
N GLU A 145 4.12 10.70 -25.69
CA GLU A 145 4.79 11.58 -24.74
C GLU A 145 3.75 12.11 -23.75
N TYR A 146 4.17 12.49 -22.57
CA TYR A 146 3.29 13.11 -21.59
C TYR A 146 3.99 14.30 -20.92
N ASP A 147 3.19 15.30 -20.54
CA ASP A 147 3.58 16.45 -19.76
C ASP A 147 2.82 16.47 -18.44
N ILE A 148 3.37 17.16 -17.42
CA ILE A 148 2.79 17.26 -16.06
C ILE A 148 2.63 18.73 -15.71
#